data_8bf996a40f967b8bb3bdd5169ee398b4
#
_entry.id   8bf996a40f967b8bb3bdd5169ee398b4
#
_cell.length_a   1.000
_cell.length_b   1.000
_cell.length_c   1.000
_cell.angle_alpha   90.00
_cell.angle_beta   90.00
_cell.angle_gamma   90.00
#
_symmetry.space_group_name_H-M   'P 1'
#
loop_
_entity.id
_entity.type
_entity.pdbx_description
1 polymer ?
#
loop_
_entity_poly.entity_id
_entity_poly.type
_entity_poly.pdbx_seq_one_letter_code
_entity_poly.pdbx_strand_id
1 'polypeptide(L)'
;MGDLFQDKGIKPMLIGAEGDAFDSEDYLYELKLDGERCIAYLDADGTDLRNKRNIKMLPKVPELSQLHQQVTTRCILDGELAVIYNGKPDFFLIQKRSMMSNPMKIDLESQRHPAC
;
A
#
# COMPACT_ATOMS: atom_id res chain seq x y z
N MET A 1 -23.92 3.11 13.15
CA MET A 1 -22.58 3.58 12.77
C MET A 1 -21.75 2.38 12.31
N GLY A 2 -21.20 2.44 11.14
CA GLY A 2 -20.42 1.34 10.59
C GLY A 2 -19.04 1.21 11.23
N ASP A 3 -18.54 -0.02 11.26
CA ASP A 3 -17.16 -0.30 11.60
C ASP A 3 -16.31 -0.01 10.36
N LEU A 4 -15.37 0.91 10.45
CA LEU A 4 -14.51 1.28 9.31
C LEU A 4 -13.72 0.10 8.77
N PHE A 5 -13.32 -0.84 9.64
CA PHE A 5 -12.63 -2.04 9.21
C PHE A 5 -13.54 -2.95 8.38
N GLN A 6 -14.78 -3.16 8.83
CA GLN A 6 -15.74 -4.00 8.12
C GLN A 6 -16.20 -3.34 6.82
N ASP A 7 -16.37 -2.03 6.85
CA ASP A 7 -16.84 -1.27 5.69
C ASP A 7 -15.82 -1.24 4.55
N LYS A 8 -14.54 -1.12 4.89
CA LYS A 8 -13.44 -1.07 3.91
C LYS A 8 -13.65 -0.05 2.80
N GLY A 9 -14.33 1.05 3.14
CA GLY A 9 -14.61 2.12 2.19
C GLY A 9 -13.79 3.37 2.40
N ILE A 10 -12.74 3.30 3.23
CA ILE A 10 -11.92 4.46 3.55
C ILE A 10 -11.16 4.90 2.30
N LYS A 11 -11.23 6.20 2.01
CA LYS A 11 -10.45 6.81 0.95
C LYS A 11 -9.19 7.44 1.55
N PRO A 12 -8.03 7.24 0.92
CA PRO A 12 -6.83 7.94 1.37
C PRO A 12 -7.01 9.44 1.31
N MET A 13 -6.40 10.14 2.25
CA MET A 13 -6.37 11.59 2.22
C MET A 13 -5.47 12.04 1.07
N LEU A 14 -6.05 12.77 0.13
CA LEU A 14 -5.31 13.34 -0.99
C LEU A 14 -4.93 14.78 -0.67
N ILE A 15 -3.80 15.23 -1.22
CA ILE A 15 -3.40 16.62 -1.09
C ILE A 15 -4.36 17.45 -1.92
N GLY A 16 -5.20 18.26 -1.25
CA GLY A 16 -6.17 19.13 -1.91
C GLY A 16 -5.58 20.45 -2.39
N ALA A 17 -4.45 20.86 -1.82
CA ALA A 17 -3.73 22.05 -2.20
C ALA A 17 -2.25 21.87 -1.89
N GLU A 18 -1.40 22.37 -2.78
CA GLU A 18 0.03 22.43 -2.53
C GLU A 18 0.35 23.73 -1.82
N GLY A 19 1.22 23.64 -0.83
CA GLY A 19 1.74 24.79 -0.12
C GLY A 19 3.25 24.75 -0.07
N ASP A 20 3.87 25.85 0.31
CA ASP A 20 5.30 25.87 0.51
C ASP A 20 5.68 24.99 1.70
N ALA A 21 6.80 24.30 1.56
CA ALA A 21 7.37 23.57 2.68
C ALA A 21 7.74 24.55 3.79
N PHE A 22 7.40 24.24 5.02
CA PHE A 22 7.76 25.05 6.15
C PHE A 22 8.24 24.17 7.29
N ASP A 23 9.13 24.71 8.10
CA ASP A 23 9.69 24.04 9.25
C ASP A 23 8.84 24.39 10.47
N SER A 24 8.20 23.40 11.05
CA SER A 24 7.34 23.59 12.21
C SER A 24 7.40 22.36 13.11
N GLU A 25 7.45 22.59 14.42
CA GLU A 25 7.39 21.53 15.40
C GLU A 25 6.03 20.79 15.42
N ASP A 26 4.99 21.40 14.87
CA ASP A 26 3.65 20.82 14.83
C ASP A 26 3.45 19.85 13.67
N TYR A 27 4.44 19.70 12.79
CA TYR A 27 4.31 18.85 11.60
C TYR A 27 5.45 17.84 11.50
N LEU A 28 5.07 16.61 11.12
CA LEU A 28 6.03 15.57 10.80
C LEU A 28 6.27 15.56 9.30
N TYR A 29 7.54 15.55 8.93
CA TYR A 29 7.95 15.42 7.54
C TYR A 29 8.32 13.96 7.28
N GLU A 30 7.59 13.33 6.38
CA GLU A 30 7.83 11.96 6.00
C GLU A 30 8.54 11.88 4.66
N LEU A 31 9.34 10.84 4.49
CA LEU A 31 9.97 10.56 3.22
C LEU A 31 8.88 10.20 2.20
N LYS A 32 8.84 10.93 1.07
CA LYS A 32 7.90 10.62 0.00
C LYS A 32 8.45 9.46 -0.82
N LEU A 33 7.76 8.33 -0.79
CA LEU A 33 8.13 7.17 -1.60
C LEU A 33 7.41 7.21 -2.94
N ASP A 34 8.11 6.82 -3.99
CA ASP A 34 7.52 6.67 -5.31
C ASP A 34 6.82 5.30 -5.39
N GLY A 35 5.55 5.30 -5.00
CA GLY A 35 4.75 4.09 -4.95
C GLY A 35 3.28 4.36 -5.20
N GLU A 36 2.43 3.36 -4.96
CA GLU A 36 0.99 3.48 -5.05
C GLU A 36 0.37 3.55 -3.67
N ARG A 37 -0.50 4.53 -3.45
CA ARG A 37 -1.23 4.66 -2.20
C ARG A 37 -2.06 3.42 -1.93
N CYS A 38 -1.99 2.93 -0.71
CA CYS A 38 -2.66 1.70 -0.33
C CYS A 38 -3.17 1.77 1.10
N ILE A 39 -4.40 1.32 1.31
CA ILE A 39 -4.96 1.12 2.64
C ILE A 39 -4.90 -0.38 2.94
N ALA A 40 -4.30 -0.74 4.06
CA ALA A 40 -4.19 -2.12 4.50
C ALA A 40 -5.13 -2.39 5.68
N TYR A 41 -5.97 -3.39 5.53
CA TYR A 41 -6.86 -3.88 6.59
C TYR A 41 -6.29 -5.20 7.09
N LEU A 42 -5.82 -5.21 8.33
CA LEU A 42 -5.11 -6.35 8.91
C LEU A 42 -5.82 -6.84 10.15
N ASP A 43 -6.09 -8.14 10.22
CA ASP A 43 -6.64 -8.79 11.40
C ASP A 43 -6.11 -10.22 11.52
N ALA A 44 -6.63 -10.98 12.47
CA ALA A 44 -6.20 -12.36 12.68
C ALA A 44 -6.52 -13.28 11.49
N ASP A 45 -7.50 -12.91 10.68
CA ASP A 45 -7.97 -13.74 9.55
C ASP A 45 -7.20 -13.47 8.27
N GLY A 46 -6.55 -12.32 8.13
CA GLY A 46 -5.78 -12.08 6.92
C GLY A 46 -5.50 -10.62 6.64
N THR A 47 -5.02 -10.42 5.41
CA THR A 47 -4.62 -9.14 4.85
C THR A 47 -5.56 -8.76 3.72
N ASP A 48 -6.05 -7.52 3.71
CA ASP A 48 -6.79 -6.96 2.59
C ASP A 48 -6.16 -5.61 2.24
N LEU A 49 -5.70 -5.48 1.01
CA LEU A 49 -5.05 -4.26 0.52
C LEU A 49 -5.94 -3.61 -0.53
N ARG A 50 -6.18 -2.31 -0.39
CA ARG A 50 -7.03 -1.54 -1.30
C ARG A 50 -6.32 -0.30 -1.78
N ASN A 51 -6.41 -0.02 -3.09
CA ASN A 51 -5.86 1.22 -3.63
C ASN A 51 -6.83 2.40 -3.41
N LYS A 52 -6.48 3.59 -3.90
CA LYS A 52 -7.29 4.79 -3.74
C LYS A 52 -8.68 4.69 -4.37
N ARG A 53 -8.89 3.75 -5.30
CA ARG A 53 -10.17 3.47 -5.94
C ARG A 53 -10.90 2.29 -5.32
N ASN A 54 -10.43 1.85 -4.14
CA ASN A 54 -10.98 0.71 -3.41
C ASN A 54 -10.88 -0.63 -4.15
N ILE A 55 -9.93 -0.73 -5.07
CA ILE A 55 -9.67 -1.98 -5.78
C ILE A 55 -8.74 -2.85 -4.95
N LYS A 56 -9.07 -4.13 -4.85
CA LYS A 56 -8.24 -5.09 -4.12
C LYS A 56 -6.89 -5.26 -4.78
N MET A 57 -5.83 -5.02 -4.02
CA MET A 57 -4.47 -5.08 -4.51
C MET A 57 -3.74 -6.37 -4.14
N LEU A 58 -4.23 -7.14 -3.17
CA LEU A 58 -3.53 -8.35 -2.74
C LEU A 58 -3.27 -9.33 -3.89
N PRO A 59 -4.21 -9.56 -4.82
CA PRO A 59 -3.94 -10.43 -5.96
C PRO A 59 -2.77 -9.96 -6.84
N LYS A 60 -2.47 -8.66 -6.82
CA LYS A 60 -1.37 -8.07 -7.58
C LYS A 60 -0.04 -8.18 -6.83
N VAL A 61 -0.07 -8.26 -5.52
CA VAL A 61 1.12 -8.30 -4.66
C VAL A 61 1.00 -9.44 -3.64
N PRO A 62 0.93 -10.72 -4.10
CA PRO A 62 0.70 -11.85 -3.20
C PRO A 62 1.81 -12.04 -2.17
N GLU A 63 2.98 -11.49 -2.40
CA GLU A 63 4.09 -11.52 -1.45
C GLU A 63 3.74 -10.84 -0.11
N LEU A 64 2.69 -10.03 -0.08
CA LEU A 64 2.23 -9.35 1.15
C LEU A 64 1.06 -10.08 1.83
N SER A 65 0.70 -11.28 1.39
CA SER A 65 -0.46 -12.01 1.92
C SER A 65 -0.35 -12.32 3.41
N GLN A 66 0.86 -12.35 3.96
CA GLN A 66 1.09 -12.64 5.39
C GLN A 66 1.35 -11.38 6.21
N LEU A 67 1.11 -10.20 5.65
CA LEU A 67 1.37 -8.94 6.36
C LEU A 67 0.61 -8.86 7.69
N HIS A 68 -0.59 -9.42 7.77
CA HIS A 68 -1.40 -9.43 8.99
C HIS A 68 -0.68 -10.11 10.17
N GLN A 69 0.29 -10.99 9.91
CA GLN A 69 1.05 -11.64 10.97
C GLN A 69 2.04 -10.71 11.67
N GLN A 70 2.29 -9.54 11.11
CA GLN A 70 3.19 -8.54 11.68
C GLN A 70 2.50 -7.66 12.73
N VAL A 71 1.19 -7.77 12.89
CA VAL A 71 0.44 -6.95 13.83
C VAL A 71 -0.18 -7.84 14.91
N THR A 72 -0.35 -7.27 16.11
CA THR A 72 -0.90 -7.99 17.26
C THR A 72 -2.39 -7.71 17.47
N THR A 73 -2.91 -6.67 16.85
CA THR A 73 -4.33 -6.33 16.93
C THR A 73 -4.84 -5.94 15.54
N ARG A 74 -6.17 -5.99 15.39
CA ARG A 74 -6.82 -5.51 14.18
C ARG A 74 -6.48 -4.04 13.96
N CYS A 75 -6.02 -3.70 12.75
CA CYS A 75 -5.65 -2.32 12.45
C CYS A 75 -5.87 -1.98 10.99
N ILE A 76 -5.91 -0.68 10.73
CA ILE A 76 -5.99 -0.12 9.38
C ILE A 76 -4.75 0.76 9.22
N LEU A 77 -3.97 0.49 8.17
CA LEU A 77 -2.77 1.27 7.86
C LEU A 77 -2.95 1.99 6.55
N ASP A 78 -2.60 3.27 6.53
CA ASP A 78 -2.52 4.06 5.31
C ASP A 78 -1.05 4.19 4.94
N GLY A 79 -0.69 3.70 3.77
CA GLY A 79 0.70 3.69 3.34
C GLY A 79 0.84 3.65 1.84
N GLU A 80 1.99 3.23 1.39
CA GLU A 80 2.27 3.09 -0.02
C GLU A 80 2.87 1.72 -0.32
N LEU A 81 2.42 1.13 -1.43
CA LEU A 81 3.08 -0.04 -2.00
C LEU A 81 4.23 0.43 -2.85
N ALA A 82 5.38 -0.13 -2.63
CA ALA A 82 6.60 0.25 -3.35
C ALA A 82 7.41 -0.98 -3.71
N VAL A 83 8.21 -0.86 -4.77
CA VAL A 83 9.27 -1.81 -5.10
C VAL A 83 10.58 -1.05 -4.96
N ILE A 84 11.50 -1.58 -4.15
CA ILE A 84 12.82 -1.01 -3.99
C ILE A 84 13.77 -1.72 -4.96
N TYR A 85 14.35 -0.97 -5.87
CA TYR A 85 15.29 -1.48 -6.86
C TYR A 85 16.57 -0.65 -6.83
N ASN A 86 17.70 -1.32 -6.70
CA ASN A 86 19.01 -0.67 -6.53
C ASN A 86 19.02 0.36 -5.39
N GLY A 87 18.33 0.03 -4.28
CA GLY A 87 18.26 0.88 -3.09
C GLY A 87 17.33 2.07 -3.19
N LYS A 88 16.54 2.17 -4.25
CA LYS A 88 15.61 3.29 -4.46
C LYS A 88 14.23 2.78 -4.81
N PRO A 89 13.15 3.48 -4.38
CA PRO A 89 11.81 3.17 -4.84
C PRO A 89 11.71 3.35 -6.36
N ASP A 90 11.11 2.37 -7.01
CA ASP A 90 10.90 2.38 -8.46
C ASP A 90 9.40 2.34 -8.74
N PHE A 91 8.84 3.50 -9.04
CA PHE A 91 7.40 3.63 -9.31
C PHE A 91 6.97 2.79 -10.51
N PHE A 92 7.82 2.68 -11.52
CA PHE A 92 7.50 1.94 -12.73
C PHE A 92 7.26 0.44 -12.42
N LEU A 93 8.08 -0.13 -11.55
CA LEU A 93 7.95 -1.55 -11.19
C LEU A 93 6.67 -1.84 -10.41
N ILE A 94 6.25 -0.96 -9.50
CA ILE A 94 5.00 -1.17 -8.79
C ILE A 94 3.78 -0.89 -9.69
N GLN A 95 3.86 0.12 -10.54
CA GLN A 95 2.80 0.40 -11.50
C GLN A 95 2.60 -0.79 -12.45
N LYS A 96 3.68 -1.36 -12.94
CA LYS A 96 3.66 -2.57 -13.77
C LYS A 96 2.91 -3.71 -13.07
N ARG A 97 3.20 -3.91 -11.77
CA ARG A 97 2.54 -4.97 -11.00
C ARG A 97 1.04 -4.74 -10.87
N SER A 98 0.63 -3.52 -10.63
CA SER A 98 -0.79 -3.19 -10.47
C SER A 98 -1.59 -3.41 -11.76
N MET A 99 -0.93 -3.40 -12.91
CA MET A 99 -1.56 -3.63 -14.21
C MET A 99 -1.53 -5.09 -14.65
N MET A 100 -0.84 -5.96 -13.92
CA MET A 100 -0.76 -7.38 -14.25
C MET A 100 -2.02 -8.13 -13.79
N SER A 101 -2.42 -9.13 -14.57
CA SER A 101 -3.58 -9.96 -14.24
C SER A 101 -3.29 -11.46 -14.29
N ASN A 102 -2.21 -11.88 -14.94
CA ASN A 102 -1.86 -13.29 -15.04
C ASN A 102 -1.18 -13.76 -13.75
N PRO A 103 -1.77 -14.72 -13.00
CA PRO A 103 -1.21 -15.15 -11.71
C PRO A 103 0.22 -15.70 -11.80
N MET A 104 0.56 -16.41 -12.88
CA MET A 104 1.90 -16.96 -13.04
C MET A 104 2.94 -15.86 -13.24
N LYS A 105 2.59 -14.84 -14.04
CA LYS A 105 3.47 -13.70 -14.27
C LYS A 105 3.64 -12.86 -13.01
N ILE A 106 2.56 -12.68 -12.26
CA ILE A 106 2.60 -11.97 -10.99
C ILE A 106 3.51 -12.69 -10.01
N ASP A 107 3.40 -14.01 -9.92
CA ASP A 107 4.24 -14.80 -9.02
C ASP A 107 5.72 -14.67 -9.36
N LEU A 108 6.07 -14.76 -10.65
CA LEU A 108 7.45 -14.58 -11.09
C LEU A 108 7.98 -13.18 -10.77
N GLU A 109 7.18 -12.16 -11.03
CA GLU A 109 7.57 -10.78 -10.76
C GLU A 109 7.73 -10.51 -9.26
N SER A 110 6.87 -11.14 -8.43
CA SER A 110 6.96 -11.00 -6.98
C SER A 110 8.28 -11.54 -6.42
N GLN A 111 8.86 -12.54 -7.09
CA GLN A 111 10.15 -13.10 -6.71
C GLN A 111 11.31 -12.24 -7.19
N ARG A 112 11.17 -11.60 -8.35
CA ARG A 112 12.23 -10.75 -8.92
C ARG A 112 12.29 -9.37 -8.28
N HIS A 113 11.12 -8.76 -8.10
CA HIS A 113 10.98 -7.38 -7.62
C HIS A 113 9.87 -7.33 -6.57
N PRO A 114 10.11 -7.85 -5.34
CA PRO A 114 9.06 -7.92 -4.32
C PRO A 114 8.60 -6.53 -3.91
N ALA A 115 7.27 -6.40 -3.73
CA ALA A 115 6.67 -5.20 -3.21
C ALA A 115 6.75 -5.16 -1.67
N CYS A 116 6.70 -3.98 -1.13
CA CYS A 116 6.65 -3.75 0.31
C CYS A 116 5.74 -2.57 0.66
#